data_bc09943b3a20610b2e63bb1f3179a516
#
_entry.id   bc09943b3a20610b2e63bb1f3179a516
#
_cell.length_a   1.000
_cell.length_b   1.000
_cell.length_c   1.000
_cell.angle_alpha   90.00
_cell.angle_beta   90.00
_cell.angle_gamma   90.00
#
_symmetry.space_group_name_H-M   'P 1'
#
loop_
_entity.id
_entity.type
_entity.pdbx_description
1 polymer ?
#
loop_
_entity_poly.entity_id
_entity_poly.type
_entity_poly.pdbx_seq_one_letter_code
_entity_poly.pdbx_strand_id
1 'polypeptide(L)'
;DLMGHSRGGHICFRVAQRRPDLLRRLILAEPGGELDGTLDPNYKPGPSPLAARIAASAEVIAKGDVDGGLQIFMDALEGPGAWKRLPAAQKQQLRDNATTLIGQTRDQRPPFSRSDAEAIGTPTLFIGGANTRGTLPLVLRALATHVKGSRTEMIAGATHPMFEQQPQRYCEIVLDFLAG
;
A
#
# COMPACT_ATOMS: atom_id res chain seq x y z
N ASP A 1 -7.66 -2.01 16.99
CA ASP A 1 -6.54 -2.29 16.09
C ASP A 1 -6.93 -1.90 14.67
N LEU A 2 -5.97 -1.40 13.92
CA LEU A 2 -6.19 -0.99 12.54
C LEU A 2 -5.06 -1.53 11.65
N MET A 3 -5.44 -2.18 10.54
CA MET A 3 -4.48 -2.72 9.59
C MET A 3 -4.81 -2.24 8.19
N GLY A 4 -3.79 -1.85 7.45
CA GLY A 4 -3.94 -1.45 6.06
C GLY A 4 -2.78 -1.89 5.18
N HIS A 5 -3.10 -2.31 3.95
CA HIS A 5 -2.15 -2.68 2.92
C HIS A 5 -2.15 -1.64 1.80
N SER A 6 -0.99 -1.33 1.27
CA SER A 6 -0.86 -0.46 0.10
C SER A 6 -1.57 0.89 0.31
N ARG A 7 -2.53 1.25 -0.55
CA ARG A 7 -3.36 2.45 -0.38
C ARG A 7 -4.10 2.46 0.96
N GLY A 8 -4.62 1.29 1.41
CA GLY A 8 -5.22 1.15 2.73
C GLY A 8 -4.23 1.47 3.85
N GLY A 9 -2.95 1.14 3.68
CA GLY A 9 -1.88 1.52 4.61
C GLY A 9 -1.71 3.04 4.73
N HIS A 10 -1.79 3.77 3.62
CA HIS A 10 -1.78 5.24 3.65
C HIS A 10 -2.98 5.79 4.46
N ILE A 11 -4.17 5.26 4.19
CA ILE A 11 -5.38 5.68 4.91
C ILE A 11 -5.25 5.40 6.41
N CYS A 12 -4.80 4.20 6.78
CA CYS A 12 -4.58 3.81 8.18
C CYS A 12 -3.56 4.71 8.88
N PHE A 13 -2.47 5.07 8.20
CA PHE A 13 -1.49 6.03 8.71
C PHE A 13 -2.14 7.39 9.00
N ARG A 14 -2.98 7.91 8.09
CA ARG A 14 -3.70 9.19 8.30
C ARG A 14 -4.75 9.11 9.40
N VAL A 15 -5.38 7.96 9.61
CA VAL A 15 -6.25 7.73 10.77
C VAL A 15 -5.44 7.80 12.06
N ALA A 16 -4.28 7.13 12.12
CA ALA A 16 -3.41 7.15 13.30
C ALA A 16 -2.93 8.56 13.66
N GLN A 17 -2.65 9.41 12.66
CA GLN A 17 -2.31 10.81 12.90
C GLN A 17 -3.48 11.62 13.47
N ARG A 18 -4.68 11.46 12.91
CA ARG A 18 -5.84 12.29 13.25
C ARG A 18 -6.59 11.81 14.48
N ARG A 19 -6.60 10.51 14.70
CA ARG A 19 -7.39 9.86 15.75
C ARG A 19 -6.62 8.72 16.42
N PRO A 20 -5.44 9.01 17.01
CA PRO A 20 -4.68 7.99 17.74
C PRO A 20 -5.46 7.39 18.91
N ASP A 21 -6.40 8.15 19.47
CA ASP A 21 -7.32 7.73 20.54
C ASP A 21 -8.17 6.51 20.20
N LEU A 22 -8.41 6.24 18.92
CA LEU A 22 -9.19 5.08 18.45
C LEU A 22 -8.36 3.81 18.30
N LEU A 23 -7.04 3.90 18.40
CA LEU A 23 -6.13 2.82 18.01
C LEU A 23 -5.34 2.28 19.20
N ARG A 24 -5.47 0.98 19.44
CA ARG A 24 -4.57 0.24 20.31
C ARG A 24 -3.26 -0.10 19.59
N ARG A 25 -3.36 -0.55 18.32
CA ARG A 25 -2.24 -0.96 17.48
C ARG A 25 -2.49 -0.61 16.02
N LEU A 26 -1.41 -0.33 15.31
CA LEU A 26 -1.40 -0.01 13.88
C LEU A 26 -0.52 -1.01 13.13
N ILE A 27 -1.04 -1.57 12.03
CA ILE A 27 -0.27 -2.46 11.15
C ILE A 27 -0.30 -1.87 9.73
N LEU A 28 0.87 -1.62 9.18
CA LEU A 28 1.07 -1.02 7.87
C LEU A 28 1.85 -1.99 6.96
N ALA A 29 1.11 -2.66 6.08
CA ALA A 29 1.71 -3.57 5.10
C ALA A 29 2.00 -2.79 3.81
N GLU A 30 3.28 -2.48 3.59
CA GLU A 30 3.77 -1.69 2.45
C GLU A 30 2.87 -0.50 2.11
N PRO A 31 2.75 0.49 3.01
CA PRO A 31 1.87 1.63 2.80
C PRO A 31 2.23 2.37 1.52
N GLY A 32 1.24 2.53 0.64
CA GLY A 32 1.39 3.23 -0.62
C GLY A 32 1.32 4.75 -0.43
N GLY A 33 2.16 5.47 -1.15
CA GLY A 33 2.23 6.93 -1.12
C GLY A 33 3.58 7.43 -1.59
N GLU A 34 3.76 8.72 -1.51
CA GLU A 34 5.01 9.39 -1.84
C GLU A 34 5.67 9.92 -0.56
N LEU A 35 6.98 10.05 -0.58
CA LEU A 35 7.75 10.73 0.46
C LEU A 35 7.93 12.19 0.09
N ASP A 36 7.99 13.06 1.07
CA ASP A 36 8.59 14.38 0.85
C ASP A 36 10.09 14.35 1.16
N GLY A 37 10.80 15.42 0.81
CA GLY A 37 12.25 15.53 1.02
C GLY A 37 12.69 15.57 2.49
N THR A 38 11.75 15.63 3.45
CA THR A 38 12.07 15.63 4.89
C THR A 38 12.27 14.21 5.43
N LEU A 39 11.61 13.22 4.84
CA LEU A 39 11.76 11.80 5.20
C LEU A 39 13.01 11.17 4.59
N ASP A 40 13.27 11.47 3.32
CA ASP A 40 14.47 11.01 2.61
C ASP A 40 14.98 12.13 1.71
N PRO A 41 16.08 12.79 2.09
CA PRO A 41 16.67 13.87 1.29
C PRO A 41 17.12 13.44 -0.11
N ASN A 42 17.33 12.14 -0.32
CA ASN A 42 17.70 11.60 -1.62
C ASN A 42 16.48 11.21 -2.47
N TYR A 43 15.30 11.18 -1.87
CA TYR A 43 14.06 10.90 -2.60
C TYR A 43 13.73 12.07 -3.52
N LYS A 44 13.66 11.76 -4.80
CA LYS A 44 13.24 12.74 -5.81
C LYS A 44 11.79 12.43 -6.15
N PRO A 45 10.84 13.25 -5.68
CA PRO A 45 9.47 13.13 -6.12
C PRO A 45 9.41 13.33 -7.63
N GLY A 46 8.76 12.43 -8.31
CA GLY A 46 8.60 12.49 -9.76
C GLY A 46 7.32 11.77 -10.16
N PRO A 47 6.86 11.94 -11.40
CA PRO A 47 5.68 11.24 -11.86
C PRO A 47 5.91 9.73 -11.71
N SER A 48 5.14 9.12 -10.83
CA SER A 48 5.17 7.67 -10.64
C SER A 48 4.66 6.98 -11.91
N PRO A 49 5.44 6.10 -12.58
CA PRO A 49 4.96 5.34 -13.71
C PRO A 49 3.70 4.53 -13.38
N LEU A 50 3.58 4.05 -12.14
CA LEU A 50 2.39 3.36 -11.64
C LEU A 50 1.20 4.30 -11.55
N ALA A 51 1.37 5.53 -11.04
CA ALA A 51 0.30 6.51 -10.98
C ALA A 51 -0.25 6.86 -12.38
N ALA A 52 0.64 7.02 -13.37
CA ALA A 52 0.23 7.24 -14.76
C ALA A 52 -0.58 6.06 -15.32
N ARG A 53 -0.19 4.82 -14.99
CA ARG A 53 -0.94 3.62 -15.38
C ARG A 53 -2.30 3.52 -14.70
N ILE A 54 -2.38 3.88 -13.42
CA ILE A 54 -3.66 3.94 -12.68
C ILE A 54 -4.58 4.98 -13.32
N ALA A 55 -4.06 6.15 -13.69
CA ALA A 55 -4.83 7.19 -14.37
C ALA A 55 -5.37 6.69 -15.73
N ALA A 56 -4.52 6.08 -16.55
CA ALA A 56 -4.92 5.49 -17.83
C ALA A 56 -6.00 4.40 -17.67
N SER A 57 -5.86 3.53 -16.66
CA SER A 57 -6.86 2.52 -16.31
C SER A 57 -8.19 3.17 -15.94
N ALA A 58 -8.18 4.19 -15.09
CA ALA A 58 -9.38 4.90 -14.65
C ALA A 58 -10.12 5.58 -15.82
N GLU A 59 -9.38 6.14 -16.78
CA GLU A 59 -9.97 6.74 -17.99
C GLU A 59 -10.70 5.71 -18.85
N VAL A 60 -10.10 4.52 -19.02
CA VAL A 60 -10.69 3.43 -19.80
C VAL A 60 -11.94 2.89 -19.10
N ILE A 61 -11.89 2.69 -17.77
CA ILE A 61 -13.06 2.30 -16.97
C ILE A 61 -14.18 3.34 -17.06
N ALA A 62 -13.84 4.62 -16.97
CA ALA A 62 -14.81 5.71 -17.04
C ALA A 62 -15.55 5.78 -18.40
N LYS A 63 -14.93 5.28 -19.46
CA LYS A 63 -15.53 5.13 -20.81
C LYS A 63 -16.37 3.86 -20.96
N GLY A 64 -16.47 3.03 -19.93
CA GLY A 64 -17.27 1.80 -19.91
C GLY A 64 -16.51 0.51 -20.21
N ASP A 65 -15.24 0.57 -20.60
CA ASP A 65 -14.41 -0.63 -20.81
C ASP A 65 -13.73 -1.03 -19.48
N VAL A 66 -14.51 -1.71 -18.63
CA VAL A 66 -14.05 -2.13 -17.30
C VAL A 66 -12.89 -3.13 -17.41
N ASP A 67 -13.01 -4.15 -18.27
CA ASP A 67 -12.00 -5.19 -18.40
C ASP A 67 -10.69 -4.66 -19.00
N GLY A 68 -10.77 -3.81 -20.01
CA GLY A 68 -9.61 -3.15 -20.59
C GLY A 68 -8.87 -2.28 -19.57
N GLY A 69 -9.59 -1.52 -18.77
CA GLY A 69 -8.99 -0.73 -17.70
C GLY A 69 -8.36 -1.59 -16.61
N LEU A 70 -9.04 -2.65 -16.16
CA LEU A 70 -8.49 -3.58 -15.17
C LEU A 70 -7.26 -4.35 -15.70
N GLN A 71 -7.21 -4.65 -16.99
CA GLN A 71 -6.00 -5.22 -17.61
C GLN A 71 -4.83 -4.26 -17.52
N ILE A 72 -5.02 -2.97 -17.84
CA ILE A 72 -3.96 -1.94 -17.71
C ILE A 72 -3.46 -1.88 -16.26
N PHE A 73 -4.37 -1.90 -15.30
CA PHE A 73 -4.05 -1.83 -13.88
C PHE A 73 -3.26 -3.05 -13.40
N MET A 74 -3.77 -4.25 -13.65
CA MET A 74 -3.13 -5.49 -13.17
C MET A 74 -1.79 -5.75 -13.84
N ASP A 75 -1.69 -5.49 -15.15
CA ASP A 75 -0.44 -5.64 -15.90
C ASP A 75 0.62 -4.60 -15.45
N ALA A 76 0.19 -3.46 -14.93
CA ALA A 76 1.10 -2.48 -14.33
C ALA A 76 1.62 -2.88 -12.95
N LEU A 77 0.82 -3.60 -12.17
CA LEU A 77 1.19 -4.06 -10.81
C LEU A 77 2.04 -5.34 -10.83
N GLU A 78 1.65 -6.31 -11.63
CA GLU A 78 2.19 -7.68 -11.56
C GLU A 78 2.84 -8.16 -12.87
N GLY A 79 2.98 -7.23 -13.83
CA GLY A 79 3.61 -7.50 -15.11
C GLY A 79 2.65 -7.97 -16.20
N PRO A 80 3.14 -7.99 -17.45
CA PRO A 80 2.32 -8.29 -18.63
C PRO A 80 1.54 -9.60 -18.53
N GLY A 81 0.26 -9.58 -18.88
CA GLY A 81 -0.64 -10.72 -18.88
C GLY A 81 -1.17 -11.10 -17.49
N ALA A 82 -0.89 -10.33 -16.44
CA ALA A 82 -1.39 -10.59 -15.09
C ALA A 82 -2.93 -10.71 -15.07
N TRP A 83 -3.63 -9.78 -15.68
CA TRP A 83 -5.09 -9.83 -15.82
C TRP A 83 -5.59 -11.15 -16.40
N LYS A 84 -4.94 -11.64 -17.46
CA LYS A 84 -5.37 -12.88 -18.12
C LYS A 84 -5.23 -14.10 -17.22
N ARG A 85 -4.20 -14.14 -16.36
CA ARG A 85 -3.92 -15.25 -15.45
C ARG A 85 -4.83 -15.33 -14.23
N LEU A 86 -5.54 -14.24 -13.88
CA LEU A 86 -6.40 -14.20 -12.70
C LEU A 86 -7.55 -15.19 -12.81
N PRO A 87 -7.90 -15.89 -11.71
CA PRO A 87 -9.12 -16.68 -11.60
C PRO A 87 -10.38 -15.83 -11.81
N ALA A 88 -11.45 -16.48 -12.31
CA ALA A 88 -12.71 -15.79 -12.60
C ALA A 88 -13.30 -15.05 -11.39
N ALA A 89 -13.22 -15.66 -10.20
CA ALA A 89 -13.72 -15.04 -8.97
C ALA A 89 -12.96 -13.74 -8.61
N GLN A 90 -11.64 -13.73 -8.75
CA GLN A 90 -10.83 -12.53 -8.52
C GLN A 90 -11.11 -11.44 -9.56
N LYS A 91 -11.27 -11.81 -10.83
CA LYS A 91 -11.69 -10.87 -11.87
C LYS A 91 -13.04 -10.24 -11.54
N GLN A 92 -14.01 -11.02 -11.06
CA GLN A 92 -15.30 -10.49 -10.67
C GLN A 92 -15.19 -9.50 -9.51
N GLN A 93 -14.44 -9.84 -8.47
CA GLN A 93 -14.17 -8.95 -7.35
C GLN A 93 -13.54 -7.62 -7.81
N LEU A 94 -12.61 -7.67 -8.75
CA LEU A 94 -11.98 -6.46 -9.31
C LEU A 94 -12.99 -5.64 -10.12
N ARG A 95 -13.88 -6.28 -10.92
CA ARG A 95 -14.95 -5.58 -11.66
C ARG A 95 -15.90 -4.86 -10.71
N ASP A 96 -16.32 -5.53 -9.63
CA ASP A 96 -17.24 -4.96 -8.62
C ASP A 96 -16.65 -3.71 -7.95
N ASN A 97 -15.32 -3.62 -7.89
CA ASN A 97 -14.59 -2.52 -7.29
C ASN A 97 -13.93 -1.55 -8.30
N ALA A 98 -14.11 -1.73 -9.60
CA ALA A 98 -13.39 -1.01 -10.64
C ALA A 98 -13.54 0.52 -10.55
N THR A 99 -14.71 1.01 -10.14
CA THR A 99 -14.99 2.44 -9.98
C THR A 99 -14.12 3.10 -8.91
N THR A 100 -13.56 2.32 -7.97
CA THR A 100 -12.63 2.85 -6.96
C THR A 100 -11.35 3.40 -7.59
N LEU A 101 -10.93 2.89 -8.75
CA LEU A 101 -9.78 3.41 -9.50
C LEU A 101 -10.04 4.83 -10.00
N ILE A 102 -11.28 5.14 -10.42
CA ILE A 102 -11.68 6.50 -10.79
C ILE A 102 -11.59 7.43 -9.58
N GLY A 103 -12.07 6.99 -8.42
CA GLY A 103 -11.93 7.74 -7.16
C GLY A 103 -10.46 8.00 -6.78
N GLN A 104 -9.59 7.03 -7.03
CA GLN A 104 -8.16 7.17 -6.71
C GLN A 104 -7.47 8.31 -7.48
N THR A 105 -7.87 8.58 -8.73
CA THR A 105 -7.27 9.65 -9.52
C THR A 105 -7.68 11.05 -9.05
N ARG A 106 -8.76 11.16 -8.29
CA ARG A 106 -9.29 12.40 -7.72
C ARG A 106 -8.81 12.65 -6.28
N ASP A 107 -8.21 11.64 -5.66
CA ASP A 107 -7.77 11.70 -4.28
C ASP A 107 -6.35 12.33 -4.20
N GLN A 108 -6.30 13.55 -3.71
CA GLN A 108 -5.04 14.25 -3.44
C GLN A 108 -4.48 13.74 -2.11
N ARG A 109 -3.61 12.75 -2.19
CA ARG A 109 -2.91 12.23 -1.01
C ARG A 109 -1.68 13.08 -0.73
N PRO A 110 -1.60 13.75 0.44
CA PRO A 110 -0.38 14.43 0.81
C PRO A 110 0.75 13.41 0.98
N PRO A 111 1.99 13.72 0.55
CA PRO A 111 3.13 12.85 0.77
C PRO A 111 3.35 12.64 2.27
N PHE A 112 4.03 11.56 2.61
CA PHE A 112 4.48 11.35 3.98
C PHE A 112 5.63 12.31 4.28
N SER A 113 5.56 12.99 5.42
CA SER A 113 6.61 13.86 5.94
C SER A 113 7.26 13.24 7.18
N ARG A 114 8.46 13.72 7.53
CA ARG A 114 9.16 13.33 8.75
C ARG A 114 8.34 13.67 9.99
N SER A 115 7.80 14.88 10.05
CA SER A 115 6.95 15.31 11.16
C SER A 115 5.70 14.45 11.32
N ASP A 116 5.11 14.00 10.20
CA ASP A 116 3.98 13.09 10.20
C ASP A 116 4.35 11.73 10.83
N ALA A 117 5.50 11.19 10.45
CA ALA A 117 5.97 9.89 10.96
C ALA A 117 6.35 9.96 12.44
N GLU A 118 7.06 11.02 12.84
CA GLU A 118 7.47 11.24 14.24
C GLU A 118 6.28 11.50 15.18
N ALA A 119 5.15 11.97 14.64
CA ALA A 119 3.91 12.19 15.40
C ALA A 119 3.10 10.90 15.67
N ILE A 120 3.42 9.78 15.03
CA ILE A 120 2.74 8.50 15.28
C ILE A 120 3.17 7.95 16.65
N GLY A 121 2.28 8.02 17.62
CA GLY A 121 2.49 7.47 18.97
C GLY A 121 1.87 6.09 19.18
N THR A 122 1.07 5.60 18.24
CA THR A 122 0.45 4.27 18.31
C THR A 122 1.50 3.18 18.09
N PRO A 123 1.55 2.10 18.90
CA PRO A 123 2.39 0.94 18.64
C PRO A 123 2.19 0.45 17.20
N THR A 124 3.26 0.44 16.40
CA THR A 124 3.16 0.23 14.95
C THR A 124 4.02 -0.93 14.49
N LEU A 125 3.44 -1.79 13.65
CA LEU A 125 4.13 -2.84 12.91
C LEU A 125 4.14 -2.48 11.41
N PHE A 126 5.32 -2.48 10.82
CA PHE A 126 5.50 -2.45 9.37
C PHE A 126 5.75 -3.86 8.85
N ILE A 127 5.05 -4.27 7.79
CA ILE A 127 5.25 -5.56 7.13
C ILE A 127 5.57 -5.32 5.66
N GLY A 128 6.59 -5.99 5.13
CA GLY A 128 6.95 -5.92 3.71
C GLY A 128 7.31 -7.26 3.11
N GLY A 129 7.18 -7.39 1.80
CA GLY A 129 7.74 -8.50 1.04
C GLY A 129 9.22 -8.25 0.75
N ALA A 130 10.10 -9.18 1.08
CA ALA A 130 11.54 -9.00 0.87
C ALA A 130 11.94 -8.85 -0.60
N ASN A 131 11.10 -9.32 -1.52
CA ASN A 131 11.30 -9.23 -2.97
C ASN A 131 10.51 -8.09 -3.63
N THR A 132 9.77 -7.29 -2.86
CA THR A 132 9.07 -6.12 -3.40
C THR A 132 10.07 -5.11 -3.97
N ARG A 133 9.75 -4.55 -5.12
CA ARG A 133 10.59 -3.58 -5.83
C ARG A 133 9.88 -2.23 -5.98
N GLY A 134 10.64 -1.21 -6.37
CA GLY A 134 10.12 0.13 -6.62
C GLY A 134 10.00 0.97 -5.37
N THR A 135 8.99 1.83 -5.29
CA THR A 135 8.86 2.85 -4.24
C THR A 135 8.35 2.33 -2.90
N LEU A 136 7.55 1.25 -2.89
CA LEU A 136 6.93 0.73 -1.66
C LEU A 136 7.93 0.36 -0.56
N PRO A 137 9.01 -0.41 -0.83
CA PRO A 137 10.00 -0.70 0.18
C PRO A 137 10.80 0.54 0.63
N LEU A 138 10.91 1.57 -0.20
CA LEU A 138 11.53 2.83 0.20
C LEU A 138 10.64 3.58 1.19
N VAL A 139 9.35 3.70 0.88
CA VAL A 139 8.35 4.31 1.77
C VAL A 139 8.30 3.59 3.11
N LEU A 140 8.20 2.26 3.09
CA LEU A 140 8.17 1.45 4.31
C LEU A 140 9.38 1.73 5.20
N ARG A 141 10.59 1.66 4.65
CA ARG A 141 11.83 1.88 5.41
C ARG A 141 11.93 3.30 5.96
N ALA A 142 11.59 4.30 5.14
CA ALA A 142 11.62 5.69 5.56
C ALA A 142 10.68 5.95 6.74
N LEU A 143 9.44 5.47 6.65
CA LEU A 143 8.47 5.57 7.74
C LEU A 143 8.94 4.82 9.00
N ALA A 144 9.39 3.57 8.85
CA ALA A 144 9.85 2.74 9.97
C ALA A 144 11.04 3.35 10.73
N THR A 145 11.89 4.11 10.04
CA THR A 145 13.02 4.83 10.66
C THR A 145 12.54 5.97 11.57
N HIS A 146 11.41 6.59 11.26
CA HIS A 146 10.93 7.78 11.96
C HIS A 146 9.74 7.53 12.90
N VAL A 147 9.00 6.43 12.72
CA VAL A 147 7.95 6.04 13.67
C VAL A 147 8.60 5.38 14.89
N LYS A 148 8.67 6.12 15.99
CA LYS A 148 9.36 5.70 17.20
C LYS A 148 8.79 4.41 17.78
N GLY A 149 9.68 3.45 18.04
CA GLY A 149 9.30 2.17 18.66
C GLY A 149 8.52 1.23 17.73
N SER A 150 8.51 1.50 16.45
CA SER A 150 7.90 0.59 15.49
C SER A 150 8.72 -0.70 15.33
N ARG A 151 8.01 -1.80 15.05
CA ARG A 151 8.58 -3.09 14.64
C ARG A 151 8.48 -3.22 13.13
N THR A 152 9.48 -3.85 12.50
CA THR A 152 9.47 -4.13 11.06
C THR A 152 9.72 -5.60 10.81
N GLU A 153 8.89 -6.22 9.99
CA GLU A 153 9.01 -7.61 9.55
C GLU A 153 9.02 -7.71 8.03
N MET A 154 10.00 -8.43 7.51
CA MET A 154 10.14 -8.67 6.08
C MET A 154 9.88 -10.15 5.77
N ILE A 155 8.90 -10.46 4.93
CA ILE A 155 8.55 -11.82 4.57
C ILE A 155 9.43 -12.27 3.41
N ALA A 156 10.32 -13.22 3.69
CA ALA A 156 11.25 -13.77 2.71
C ALA A 156 10.51 -14.41 1.53
N GLY A 157 10.99 -14.19 0.32
CA GLY A 157 10.41 -14.77 -0.91
C GLY A 157 9.10 -14.11 -1.37
N ALA A 158 8.50 -13.23 -0.57
CA ALA A 158 7.26 -12.54 -0.93
C ALA A 158 7.49 -11.19 -1.61
N THR A 159 6.51 -10.76 -2.38
CA THR A 159 6.38 -9.43 -3.00
C THR A 159 5.19 -8.68 -2.39
N HIS A 160 4.72 -7.62 -3.03
CA HIS A 160 3.65 -6.77 -2.54
C HIS A 160 2.38 -7.50 -2.05
N PRO A 161 1.83 -8.53 -2.74
CA PRO A 161 0.70 -9.33 -2.23
C PRO A 161 1.17 -10.43 -1.24
N MET A 162 2.02 -10.10 -0.28
CA MET A 162 2.62 -11.03 0.67
C MET A 162 1.61 -11.86 1.47
N PHE A 163 0.44 -11.30 1.75
CA PHE A 163 -0.64 -11.97 2.48
C PHE A 163 -1.32 -13.07 1.66
N GLU A 164 -1.28 -12.98 0.31
CA GLU A 164 -1.77 -14.03 -0.59
C GLU A 164 -0.69 -15.09 -0.85
N GLN A 165 0.57 -14.66 -0.97
CA GLN A 165 1.69 -15.53 -1.29
C GLN A 165 2.14 -16.38 -0.11
N GLN A 166 2.08 -15.83 1.11
CA GLN A 166 2.49 -16.49 2.34
C GLN A 166 1.53 -16.20 3.50
N PRO A 167 0.26 -16.64 3.39
CA PRO A 167 -0.79 -16.29 4.34
C PRO A 167 -0.50 -16.73 5.77
N GLN A 168 0.09 -17.92 5.95
CA GLN A 168 0.42 -18.44 7.28
C GLN A 168 1.43 -17.53 7.97
N ARG A 169 2.56 -17.24 7.29
CA ARG A 169 3.61 -16.39 7.85
C ARG A 169 3.11 -14.98 8.13
N TYR A 170 2.30 -14.43 7.23
CA TYR A 170 1.67 -13.12 7.43
C TYR A 170 0.78 -13.11 8.68
N CYS A 171 -0.08 -14.10 8.84
CA CYS A 171 -0.95 -14.22 10.02
C CYS A 171 -0.16 -14.39 11.32
N GLU A 172 0.89 -15.22 11.34
CA GLU A 172 1.76 -15.39 12.51
C GLU A 172 2.34 -14.05 12.99
N ILE A 173 2.90 -13.26 12.07
CA ILE A 173 3.48 -11.94 12.37
C ILE A 173 2.43 -10.98 12.93
N VAL A 174 1.26 -10.94 12.29
CA VAL A 174 0.16 -10.08 12.72
C VAL A 174 -0.35 -10.47 14.10
N LEU A 175 -0.63 -11.76 14.32
CA LEU A 175 -1.16 -12.24 15.60
C LEU A 175 -0.15 -12.09 16.74
N ASP A 176 1.13 -12.36 16.50
CA ASP A 176 2.19 -12.12 17.49
C ASP A 176 2.24 -10.65 17.91
N PHE A 177 2.20 -9.74 16.96
CA PHE A 177 2.18 -8.30 17.26
C PHE A 177 0.89 -7.88 18.01
N LEU A 178 -0.25 -8.45 17.69
CA LEU A 178 -1.51 -8.11 18.34
C LEU A 178 -1.63 -8.70 19.75
N ALA A 179 -0.89 -9.76 20.09
CA ALA A 179 -0.90 -10.40 21.39
C ALA A 179 -0.04 -9.68 22.44
N GLY A 180 1.10 -9.12 22.04
CA GLY A 180 2.03 -8.37 22.93
C GLY A 180 1.56 -6.99 23.28
#